data_4b068b73c3c7db6ff3102f5243901827
#
_entry.id   4b068b73c3c7db6ff3102f5243901827
#
_cell.length_a   1.000
_cell.length_b   1.000
_cell.length_c   1.000
_cell.angle_alpha   90.00
_cell.angle_beta   90.00
_cell.angle_gamma   90.00
#
_symmetry.space_group_name_H-M   'P 1'
#
loop_
_entity.id
_entity.type
_entity.pdbx_description
1 polymer ?
#
loop_
_entity_poly.entity_id
_entity_poly.type
_entity_poly.pdbx_seq_one_letter_code
_entity_poly.pdbx_strand_id
1 'polypeptide(L)'
;MATDNVGLSLKLFIVLTRALQSIKKRIEEDIKKQGINLTEFAVLELLFHKGDQPIQKIGSKVLLSSSSISYVVDRLVQKEMIRRRPCPEDRRITFATLTDKGRTFMEDYFPKHEQAIHSILAGLDDDEKAQVIEHIKTLGLHAEGASANK
;
A
#
# COMPACT_ATOMS: atom_id res chain seq x y z
N MET A 1 -10.70 31.47 19.11
CA MET A 1 -10.77 32.29 17.93
C MET A 1 -11.02 31.49 16.70
N ALA A 2 -12.01 31.90 15.90
CA ALA A 2 -12.44 31.12 14.75
C ALA A 2 -11.34 30.94 13.70
N THR A 3 -10.51 31.95 13.50
CA THR A 3 -9.40 31.90 12.56
C THR A 3 -8.33 30.86 12.94
N ASP A 4 -8.13 30.67 14.24
CA ASP A 4 -7.14 29.71 14.74
C ASP A 4 -7.57 28.27 14.50
N ASN A 5 -8.86 28.00 14.61
CA ASN A 5 -9.40 26.65 14.37
C ASN A 5 -9.26 26.25 12.90
N VAL A 6 -9.58 27.17 11.98
CA VAL A 6 -9.42 26.92 10.55
C VAL A 6 -7.95 26.81 10.19
N GLY A 7 -7.12 27.70 10.73
CA GLY A 7 -5.69 27.67 10.51
C GLY A 7 -5.05 26.39 11.01
N LEU A 8 -5.52 25.85 12.13
CA LEU A 8 -5.03 24.60 12.68
C LEU A 8 -5.37 23.42 11.78
N SER A 9 -6.59 23.42 11.21
CA SER A 9 -6.99 22.36 10.26
C SER A 9 -6.13 22.41 9.00
N LEU A 10 -5.87 23.59 8.45
CA LEU A 10 -5.00 23.76 7.29
C LEU A 10 -3.58 23.30 7.59
N LYS A 11 -3.05 23.63 8.75
CA LYS A 11 -1.71 23.20 9.17
C LYS A 11 -1.63 21.71 9.31
N LEU A 12 -2.65 21.08 9.89
CA LEU A 12 -2.71 19.61 10.03
C LEU A 12 -2.66 18.94 8.66
N PHE A 13 -3.46 19.44 7.70
CA PHE A 13 -3.46 18.91 6.34
C PHE A 13 -2.08 19.01 5.70
N ILE A 14 -1.44 20.16 5.80
CA ILE A 14 -0.10 20.37 5.22
C ILE A 14 0.94 19.47 5.86
N VAL A 15 0.95 19.40 7.19
CA VAL A 15 1.93 18.58 7.92
C VAL A 15 1.73 17.11 7.60
N LEU A 16 0.47 16.65 7.59
CA LEU A 16 0.13 15.26 7.27
C LEU A 16 0.58 14.89 5.86
N THR A 17 0.31 15.77 4.88
CA THR A 17 0.68 15.55 3.50
C THR A 17 2.19 15.47 3.33
N ARG A 18 2.92 16.40 3.94
CA ARG A 18 4.38 16.44 3.85
C ARG A 18 5.02 15.24 4.56
N ALA A 19 4.49 14.86 5.71
CA ALA A 19 4.98 13.69 6.43
C ALA A 19 4.81 12.43 5.59
N LEU A 20 3.64 12.26 5.00
CA LEU A 20 3.36 11.10 4.15
C LEU A 20 4.29 11.06 2.94
N GLN A 21 4.53 12.21 2.30
CA GLN A 21 5.46 12.29 1.17
C GLN A 21 6.88 11.87 1.55
N SER A 22 7.37 12.34 2.70
CA SER A 22 8.71 12.00 3.18
C SER A 22 8.83 10.52 3.52
N ILE A 23 7.82 9.96 4.18
CA ILE A 23 7.76 8.54 4.53
C ILE A 23 7.76 7.68 3.26
N LYS A 24 6.87 8.01 2.32
CA LYS A 24 6.76 7.26 1.06
C LYS A 24 8.06 7.29 0.26
N LYS A 25 8.71 8.44 0.22
CA LYS A 25 10.00 8.57 -0.49
C LYS A 25 11.05 7.62 0.07
N ARG A 26 11.14 7.53 1.39
CA ARG A 26 12.10 6.62 2.05
C ARG A 26 11.75 5.15 1.78
N ILE A 27 10.47 4.82 1.83
CA ILE A 27 10.00 3.48 1.53
C ILE A 27 10.29 3.11 0.08
N GLU A 28 10.02 4.02 -0.84
CA GLU A 28 10.27 3.81 -2.27
C GLU A 28 11.75 3.59 -2.56
N GLU A 29 12.62 4.35 -1.91
CA GLU A 29 14.08 4.20 -2.07
C GLU A 29 14.53 2.81 -1.62
N ASP A 30 14.00 2.33 -0.50
CA ASP A 30 14.33 1.00 0.02
C ASP A 30 13.84 -0.12 -0.91
N ILE A 31 12.58 -0.03 -1.35
CA ILE A 31 11.98 -1.02 -2.25
C ILE A 31 12.69 -1.04 -3.61
N LYS A 32 13.06 0.12 -4.11
CA LYS A 32 13.73 0.25 -5.41
C LYS A 32 15.05 -0.50 -5.45
N LYS A 33 15.74 -0.62 -4.33
CA LYS A 33 16.98 -1.40 -4.24
C LYS A 33 16.76 -2.87 -4.54
N GLN A 34 15.52 -3.34 -4.45
CA GLN A 34 15.17 -4.72 -4.73
C GLN A 34 14.83 -4.98 -6.21
N GLY A 35 14.90 -3.93 -7.05
CA GLY A 35 14.58 -4.06 -8.46
C GLY A 35 13.10 -3.99 -8.80
N ILE A 36 12.27 -3.56 -7.85
CA ILE A 36 10.83 -3.36 -8.05
C ILE A 36 10.43 -1.98 -7.55
N ASN A 37 9.24 -1.53 -7.91
CA ASN A 37 8.71 -0.24 -7.43
C ASN A 37 7.65 -0.47 -6.34
N LEU A 38 7.19 0.63 -5.74
CA LEU A 38 6.22 0.58 -4.64
C LEU A 38 4.93 -0.11 -5.04
N THR A 39 4.44 0.14 -6.25
CA THR A 39 3.19 -0.44 -6.75
C THR A 39 3.33 -1.95 -6.96
N GLU A 40 4.44 -2.38 -7.55
CA GLU A 40 4.74 -3.80 -7.71
C GLU A 40 4.83 -4.49 -6.35
N PHE A 41 5.50 -3.85 -5.39
CA PHE A 41 5.60 -4.38 -4.03
C PHE A 41 4.23 -4.51 -3.38
N ALA A 42 3.35 -3.51 -3.54
CA ALA A 42 2.01 -3.54 -2.97
C ALA A 42 1.19 -4.73 -3.49
N VAL A 43 1.33 -5.06 -4.76
CA VAL A 43 0.66 -6.24 -5.35
C VAL A 43 1.23 -7.52 -4.76
N LEU A 44 2.55 -7.63 -4.67
CA LEU A 44 3.20 -8.81 -4.09
C LEU A 44 2.81 -9.00 -2.63
N GLU A 45 2.77 -7.91 -1.87
CA GLU A 45 2.38 -7.94 -0.46
C GLU A 45 0.93 -8.42 -0.28
N LEU A 46 0.03 -7.92 -1.12
CA LEU A 46 -1.37 -8.37 -1.09
C LEU A 46 -1.47 -9.88 -1.34
N LEU A 47 -0.80 -10.38 -2.36
CA LEU A 47 -0.83 -11.82 -2.69
C LEU A 47 -0.15 -12.67 -1.62
N PHE A 48 0.92 -12.13 -1.02
CA PHE A 48 1.66 -12.84 0.02
C PHE A 48 0.82 -13.03 1.29
N HIS A 49 0.07 -12.00 1.70
CA HIS A 49 -0.72 -12.03 2.93
C HIS A 49 -2.13 -12.55 2.75
N LYS A 50 -2.76 -12.32 1.59
CA LYS A 50 -4.16 -12.66 1.37
C LYS A 50 -4.37 -13.82 0.41
N GLY A 51 -3.29 -14.31 -0.23
CA GLY A 51 -3.38 -15.38 -1.21
C GLY A 51 -3.82 -14.89 -2.58
N ASP A 52 -4.19 -15.81 -3.44
CA ASP A 52 -4.58 -15.51 -4.82
C ASP A 52 -5.72 -14.51 -4.87
N GLN A 53 -5.65 -13.57 -5.82
CA GLN A 53 -6.65 -12.53 -5.97
C GLN A 53 -7.09 -12.42 -7.44
N PRO A 54 -8.38 -12.22 -7.70
CA PRO A 54 -8.81 -11.85 -9.04
C PRO A 54 -8.13 -10.53 -9.44
N ILE A 55 -7.56 -10.49 -10.63
CA ILE A 55 -6.80 -9.31 -11.08
C ILE A 55 -7.65 -8.04 -11.00
N GLN A 56 -8.94 -8.13 -11.37
CA GLN A 56 -9.87 -7.01 -11.34
C GLN A 56 -10.07 -6.41 -9.94
N LYS A 57 -9.86 -7.23 -8.89
CA LYS A 57 -10.04 -6.78 -7.51
C LYS A 57 -8.77 -6.20 -6.88
N ILE A 58 -7.62 -6.47 -7.47
CA ILE A 58 -6.34 -5.97 -6.95
C ILE A 58 -6.34 -4.44 -6.92
N GLY A 59 -6.84 -3.81 -7.97
CA GLY A 59 -6.81 -2.36 -8.10
C GLY A 59 -7.48 -1.61 -6.97
N SER A 60 -8.65 -2.07 -6.53
CA SER A 60 -9.36 -1.43 -5.42
C SER A 60 -8.61 -1.64 -4.10
N LYS A 61 -7.98 -2.80 -3.92
CA LYS A 61 -7.26 -3.13 -2.68
C LYS A 61 -5.93 -2.40 -2.54
N VAL A 62 -5.27 -2.07 -3.66
CA VAL A 62 -3.99 -1.34 -3.65
C VAL A 62 -4.11 0.07 -4.25
N LEU A 63 -5.34 0.54 -4.45
CA LEU A 63 -5.66 1.89 -4.93
C LEU A 63 -5.06 2.20 -6.31
N LEU A 64 -5.19 1.24 -7.23
CA LEU A 64 -4.74 1.40 -8.61
C LEU A 64 -5.92 1.51 -9.57
N SER A 65 -5.75 2.23 -10.67
CA SER A 65 -6.69 2.22 -11.79
C SER A 65 -6.58 0.90 -12.55
N SER A 66 -7.65 0.54 -13.29
CA SER A 66 -7.68 -0.70 -14.07
C SER A 66 -6.52 -0.81 -15.06
N SER A 67 -6.19 0.27 -15.74
CA SER A 67 -5.09 0.28 -16.71
C SER A 67 -3.74 0.11 -16.02
N SER A 68 -3.56 0.70 -14.84
CA SER A 68 -2.33 0.55 -14.07
C SER A 68 -2.15 -0.87 -13.56
N ILE A 69 -3.26 -1.55 -13.19
CA ILE A 69 -3.21 -2.93 -12.73
C ILE A 69 -2.65 -3.84 -13.81
N SER A 70 -3.18 -3.75 -15.03
CA SER A 70 -2.72 -4.59 -16.15
C SER A 70 -1.23 -4.41 -16.39
N TYR A 71 -0.75 -3.17 -16.35
CA TYR A 71 0.66 -2.86 -16.53
C TYR A 71 1.51 -3.47 -15.42
N VAL A 72 1.09 -3.29 -14.16
CA VAL A 72 1.84 -3.81 -13.01
C VAL A 72 1.88 -5.34 -13.01
N VAL A 73 0.73 -5.97 -13.30
CA VAL A 73 0.65 -7.42 -13.40
C VAL A 73 1.56 -7.94 -14.51
N ASP A 74 1.54 -7.30 -15.70
CA ASP A 74 2.41 -7.68 -16.82
C ASP A 74 3.89 -7.61 -16.42
N ARG A 75 4.27 -6.56 -15.71
CA ARG A 75 5.65 -6.38 -15.24
C ARG A 75 6.07 -7.50 -14.29
N LEU A 76 5.20 -7.84 -13.36
CA LEU A 76 5.49 -8.89 -12.37
C LEU A 76 5.51 -10.29 -13.01
N VAL A 77 4.69 -10.51 -14.04
CA VAL A 77 4.74 -11.75 -14.82
C VAL A 77 6.06 -11.84 -15.57
N GLN A 78 6.51 -10.74 -16.19
CA GLN A 78 7.81 -10.68 -16.87
C GLN A 78 8.97 -10.98 -15.93
N LYS A 79 8.87 -10.54 -14.67
CA LYS A 79 9.86 -10.81 -13.64
C LYS A 79 9.73 -12.20 -13.02
N GLU A 80 8.74 -12.96 -13.47
CA GLU A 80 8.46 -14.33 -13.01
C GLU A 80 8.09 -14.40 -11.53
N MET A 81 7.60 -13.31 -10.96
CA MET A 81 7.19 -13.25 -9.55
C MET A 81 5.74 -13.61 -9.34
N ILE A 82 4.91 -13.39 -10.34
CA ILE A 82 3.50 -13.80 -10.34
C ILE A 82 3.18 -14.50 -11.66
N ARG A 83 2.07 -15.21 -11.67
CA ARG A 83 1.51 -15.79 -12.89
C ARG A 83 0.01 -15.58 -12.88
N ARG A 84 -0.56 -15.64 -14.08
CA ARG A 84 -2.02 -15.60 -14.27
C ARG A 84 -2.55 -17.00 -14.23
N ARG A 85 -3.65 -17.20 -13.51
CA ARG A 85 -4.35 -18.47 -13.45
C ARG A 85 -5.82 -18.24 -13.80
N PRO A 86 -6.31 -18.82 -14.93
CA PRO A 86 -7.72 -18.66 -15.26
C PRO A 86 -8.61 -19.34 -14.23
N CYS A 87 -9.78 -18.75 -13.98
CA CYS A 87 -10.77 -19.37 -13.11
C CYS A 87 -11.50 -20.49 -13.89
N PRO A 88 -11.48 -21.74 -13.38
CA PRO A 88 -12.14 -22.85 -14.08
C PRO A 88 -13.66 -22.66 -14.19
N GLU A 89 -14.25 -21.95 -13.24
CA GLU A 89 -15.70 -21.77 -13.12
C GLU A 89 -16.22 -20.57 -13.90
N ASP A 90 -15.37 -19.56 -14.14
CA ASP A 90 -15.75 -18.34 -14.85
C ASP A 90 -14.58 -17.83 -15.66
N ARG A 91 -14.64 -17.95 -16.98
CA ARG A 91 -13.58 -17.55 -17.90
C ARG A 91 -13.32 -16.05 -17.92
N ARG A 92 -14.24 -15.24 -17.37
CA ARG A 92 -14.06 -13.78 -17.28
C ARG A 92 -13.12 -13.39 -16.14
N ILE A 93 -12.82 -14.34 -15.25
CA ILE A 93 -12.00 -14.09 -14.08
C ILE A 93 -10.63 -14.74 -14.26
N THR A 94 -9.59 -13.95 -14.03
CA THR A 94 -8.20 -14.42 -14.00
C THR A 94 -7.61 -14.05 -12.65
N PHE A 95 -7.01 -15.03 -11.99
CA PHE A 95 -6.35 -14.81 -10.71
C PHE A 95 -4.87 -14.47 -10.93
N ALA A 96 -4.35 -13.62 -10.06
CA ALA A 96 -2.92 -13.43 -9.90
C ALA A 96 -2.44 -14.32 -8.76
N THR A 97 -1.37 -15.05 -8.98
CA THR A 97 -0.83 -16.02 -8.04
C THR A 97 0.68 -15.79 -7.90
N LEU A 98 1.19 -15.83 -6.66
CA LEU A 98 2.65 -15.80 -6.47
C LEU A 98 3.28 -17.07 -7.03
N THR A 99 4.38 -16.90 -7.75
CA THR A 99 5.25 -18.02 -8.12
C THR A 99 6.13 -18.39 -6.92
N ASP A 100 6.83 -19.52 -7.02
CA ASP A 100 7.82 -19.87 -5.99
C ASP A 100 8.88 -18.79 -5.85
N LYS A 101 9.30 -18.20 -6.97
CA LYS A 101 10.26 -17.09 -6.97
C LYS A 101 9.71 -15.87 -6.23
N GLY A 102 8.45 -15.50 -6.51
CA GLY A 102 7.80 -14.38 -5.84
C GLY A 102 7.63 -14.62 -4.35
N ARG A 103 7.25 -15.82 -3.97
CA ARG A 103 7.10 -16.20 -2.56
C ARG A 103 8.45 -16.16 -1.84
N THR A 104 9.47 -16.73 -2.43
CA THR A 104 10.83 -16.72 -1.84
C THR A 104 11.33 -15.28 -1.67
N PHE A 105 11.08 -14.43 -2.67
CA PHE A 105 11.44 -13.01 -2.59
C PHE A 105 10.75 -12.36 -1.38
N MET A 106 9.44 -12.57 -1.23
CA MET A 106 8.68 -11.95 -0.15
C MET A 106 9.08 -12.50 1.22
N GLU A 107 9.32 -13.79 1.33
CA GLU A 107 9.79 -14.40 2.58
C GLU A 107 11.13 -13.82 3.03
N ASP A 108 12.02 -13.53 2.08
CA ASP A 108 13.32 -12.95 2.38
C ASP A 108 13.22 -11.44 2.65
N TYR A 109 12.51 -10.72 1.80
CA TYR A 109 12.49 -9.26 1.86
C TYR A 109 11.51 -8.69 2.88
N PHE A 110 10.36 -9.32 3.09
CA PHE A 110 9.32 -8.72 3.94
C PHE A 110 9.80 -8.42 5.36
N PRO A 111 10.57 -9.30 6.03
CA PRO A 111 11.12 -8.95 7.35
C PRO A 111 12.04 -7.73 7.30
N LYS A 112 12.79 -7.58 6.23
CA LYS A 112 13.66 -6.39 6.03
C LYS A 112 12.82 -5.13 5.80
N HIS A 113 11.72 -5.27 5.07
CA HIS A 113 10.77 -4.19 4.85
C HIS A 113 10.15 -3.72 6.18
N GLU A 114 9.74 -4.66 7.03
CA GLU A 114 9.20 -4.33 8.35
C GLU A 114 10.20 -3.52 9.17
N GLN A 115 11.47 -3.92 9.16
CA GLN A 115 12.51 -3.20 9.89
C GLN A 115 12.77 -1.82 9.28
N ALA A 116 12.72 -1.70 7.96
CA ALA A 116 12.87 -0.41 7.29
C ALA A 116 11.73 0.54 7.68
N ILE A 117 10.49 0.06 7.68
CA ILE A 117 9.33 0.85 8.12
C ILE A 117 9.50 1.27 9.58
N HIS A 118 9.89 0.33 10.44
CA HIS A 118 10.11 0.63 11.86
C HIS A 118 11.14 1.74 12.03
N SER A 119 12.25 1.66 11.29
CA SER A 119 13.31 2.67 11.33
C SER A 119 12.85 4.03 10.82
N ILE A 120 12.09 4.04 9.72
CA ILE A 120 11.58 5.29 9.12
C ILE A 120 10.63 6.00 10.10
N LEU A 121 9.84 5.23 10.85
CA LEU A 121 8.86 5.78 11.79
C LEU A 121 9.36 5.91 13.22
N ALA A 122 10.66 5.73 13.44
CA ALA A 122 11.27 5.74 14.78
C ALA A 122 11.35 7.14 15.42
N GLY A 123 10.86 8.18 14.72
CA GLY A 123 10.75 9.51 15.31
C GLY A 123 9.76 9.60 16.46
N LEU A 124 8.85 8.62 16.57
CA LEU A 124 7.90 8.49 17.66
C LEU A 124 8.15 7.20 18.42
N ASP A 125 7.91 7.22 19.74
CA ASP A 125 7.93 5.98 20.52
C ASP A 125 6.62 5.19 20.32
N ASP A 126 6.52 4.03 20.93
CA ASP A 126 5.37 3.14 20.73
C ASP A 126 4.07 3.74 21.23
N ASP A 127 4.08 4.42 22.38
CA ASP A 127 2.87 5.07 22.91
C ASP A 127 2.40 6.19 21.99
N GLU A 128 3.33 6.99 21.49
CA GLU A 128 3.03 8.06 20.56
C GLU A 128 2.49 7.52 19.23
N LYS A 129 3.08 6.44 18.73
CA LYS A 129 2.58 5.77 17.52
C LYS A 129 1.14 5.29 17.69
N ALA A 130 0.84 4.68 18.84
CA ALA A 130 -0.51 4.21 19.13
C ALA A 130 -1.52 5.36 19.14
N GLN A 131 -1.15 6.50 19.73
CA GLN A 131 -2.00 7.69 19.74
C GLN A 131 -2.22 8.26 18.35
N VAL A 132 -1.16 8.34 17.54
CA VAL A 132 -1.26 8.86 16.17
C VAL A 132 -2.15 7.94 15.31
N ILE A 133 -2.02 6.63 15.46
CA ILE A 133 -2.86 5.67 14.75
C ILE A 133 -4.34 5.95 15.05
N GLU A 134 -4.71 6.10 16.31
CA GLU A 134 -6.10 6.33 16.69
C GLU A 134 -6.61 7.68 16.18
N HIS A 135 -5.80 8.72 16.27
CA HIS A 135 -6.17 10.05 15.75
C HIS A 135 -6.36 10.05 14.24
N ILE A 136 -5.46 9.40 13.51
CA ILE A 136 -5.55 9.33 12.05
C ILE A 136 -6.76 8.49 11.62
N LYS A 137 -7.04 7.39 12.31
CA LYS A 137 -8.25 6.59 12.06
C LYS A 137 -9.52 7.41 12.23
N THR A 138 -9.61 8.16 13.34
CA THR A 138 -10.76 9.02 13.60
C THR A 138 -10.92 10.06 12.51
N LEU A 139 -9.81 10.67 12.10
CA LEU A 139 -9.81 11.69 11.05
C LEU A 139 -10.28 11.11 9.71
N GLY A 140 -9.73 9.96 9.33
CA GLY A 140 -10.05 9.31 8.06
C GLY A 140 -11.50 8.84 8.00
N LEU A 141 -12.00 8.23 9.07
CA LEU A 141 -13.38 7.74 9.13
C LEU A 141 -14.38 8.90 9.07
N HIS A 142 -14.07 10.01 9.72
CA HIS A 142 -14.93 11.19 9.68
C HIS A 142 -14.97 11.77 8.25
N ALA A 143 -13.82 11.89 7.61
CA ALA A 143 -13.73 12.41 6.25
C ALA A 143 -14.50 11.52 5.26
N GLU A 144 -14.39 10.18 5.42
CA GLU A 144 -15.10 9.22 4.59
C GLU A 144 -16.61 9.32 4.80
N GLY A 145 -17.06 9.43 6.04
CA GLY A 145 -18.48 9.58 6.37
C GLY A 145 -19.08 10.87 5.82
N ALA A 146 -18.35 11.96 5.88
CA ALA A 146 -18.78 13.23 5.29
C ALA A 146 -18.93 13.14 3.79
N SER A 147 -18.05 12.39 3.10
CA SER A 147 -18.13 12.15 1.66
C SER A 147 -19.35 11.27 1.31
N ALA A 148 -19.63 10.25 2.11
CA ALA A 148 -20.75 9.33 1.87
C ALA A 148 -22.11 9.99 2.03
N ASN A 149 -22.21 11.07 2.81
CA ASN A 149 -23.47 11.77 3.10
C ASN A 149 -23.81 12.87 2.07
N LYS A 150 -23.01 13.00 1.05
CA LYS A 150 -23.26 13.95 -0.05
C LYS A 150 -24.00 13.23 -1.24
#